data_04e13678c22ee67aff226b524f2c4192
#
_entry.id   04e13678c22ee67aff226b524f2c4192
#
_cell.length_a   1.000
_cell.length_b   1.000
_cell.length_c   1.000
_cell.angle_alpha   90.00
_cell.angle_beta   90.00
_cell.angle_gamma   90.00
#
_symmetry.space_group_name_H-M   'P 1'
#
loop_
_entity.id
_entity.type
_entity.pdbx_description
1 polymer ?
#
loop_
_entity_poly.entity_id
_entity_poly.type
_entity_poly.pdbx_seq_one_letter_code
_entity_poly.pdbx_strand_id
1 'polypeptide(L)' 'MAKEIELCAPCAALETLKLKEAGKTLVRVGGGVNNKISCHICGRRRYGARYAAKEAR' A
#
# COMPACT_ATOMS: atom_id res chain seq x y z
N MET A 1 -2.27 -14.06 -8.33
CA MET A 1 -1.01 -13.40 -7.98
C MET A 1 -1.28 -11.98 -7.49
N ALA A 2 -0.60 -11.58 -6.44
CA ALA A 2 -0.80 -10.25 -5.88
C ALA A 2 -0.14 -9.20 -6.75
N LYS A 3 -0.87 -8.15 -7.10
CA LYS A 3 -0.32 -7.00 -7.79
C LYS A 3 0.31 -6.05 -6.80
N GLU A 4 1.49 -5.54 -7.15
CA GLU A 4 2.13 -4.52 -6.35
C GLU A 4 1.62 -3.16 -6.79
N ILE A 5 1.27 -2.33 -5.83
CA ILE A 5 0.84 -0.95 -6.07
C ILE A 5 1.62 0.00 -5.17
N GLU A 6 1.82 1.21 -5.67
CA GLU A 6 2.49 2.24 -4.90
C GLU A 6 1.46 3.07 -4.14
N LEU A 7 1.64 3.19 -2.83
CA LEU A 7 0.74 3.95 -1.98
C LEU A 7 1.55 4.90 -1.09
N CYS A 8 1.06 6.12 -0.94
CA CYS A 8 1.64 7.04 0.03
C CYS A 8 1.24 6.60 1.45
N ALA A 9 1.97 7.07 2.45
CA ALA A 9 1.76 6.62 3.83
C ALA A 9 0.31 6.73 4.31
N PRO A 10 -0.39 7.89 4.12
CA PRO A 10 -1.79 7.99 4.54
C PRO A 10 -2.71 7.00 3.83
N CYS A 11 -2.53 6.84 2.52
CA CYS A 11 -3.37 5.92 1.74
C CYS A 11 -3.09 4.46 2.09
N ALA A 12 -1.83 4.13 2.38
CA ALA A 12 -1.47 2.78 2.79
C ALA A 12 -2.16 2.40 4.10
N ALA A 13 -2.23 3.33 5.05
CA ALA A 13 -2.90 3.09 6.31
C ALA A 13 -4.40 2.83 6.12
N LEU A 14 -5.05 3.63 5.28
CA LEU A 14 -6.47 3.46 4.98
C LEU A 14 -6.73 2.14 4.25
N GLU A 15 -5.89 1.80 3.28
CA GLU A 15 -6.05 0.57 2.53
C GLU A 15 -5.86 -0.66 3.41
N THR A 16 -4.94 -0.58 4.38
CA THR A 16 -4.73 -1.65 5.33
C THR A 16 -6.02 -1.96 6.10
N LEU A 17 -6.74 -0.91 6.53
CA LEU A 17 -8.01 -1.09 7.25
C LEU A 17 -9.07 -1.73 6.36
N LYS A 18 -9.18 -1.29 5.10
CA LYS A 18 -10.15 -1.86 4.17
C LYS A 18 -9.87 -3.33 3.90
N LEU A 19 -8.62 -3.67 3.69
CA LEU A 19 -8.23 -5.05 3.41
C LEU A 19 -8.45 -5.94 4.63
N LYS A 20 -8.22 -5.41 5.82
CA LYS A 20 -8.44 -6.15 7.05
C LYS A 20 -9.90 -6.60 7.18
N GLU A 21 -10.84 -5.74 6.81
CA GLU A 21 -12.25 -6.08 6.81
C GLU A 21 -12.59 -7.20 5.84
N ALA A 22 -11.81 -7.30 4.76
CA ALA A 22 -11.98 -8.34 3.75
C ALA A 22 -11.16 -9.60 4.05
N GLY A 23 -10.52 -9.67 5.21
CA GLY A 23 -9.68 -10.81 5.57
C GLY A 23 -8.33 -10.82 4.88
N LYS A 24 -7.85 -9.66 4.49
CA LYS A 24 -6.58 -9.50 3.80
C LYS A 24 -5.66 -8.56 4.57
N THR A 25 -4.39 -8.58 4.22
CA THR A 25 -3.42 -7.67 4.81
C THR A 25 -2.59 -7.02 3.71
N LEU A 26 -2.08 -5.83 3.99
CA LEU A 26 -1.22 -5.10 3.08
C LEU A 26 0.22 -5.27 3.54
N VAL A 27 1.08 -5.74 2.65
CA VAL A 27 2.48 -6.01 2.95
C VAL A 27 3.36 -5.08 2.13
N ARG A 28 4.32 -4.43 2.78
CA ARG A 28 5.29 -3.61 2.08
C ARG A 28 6.32 -4.51 1.40
N VAL A 29 6.40 -4.43 0.08
CA VAL A 29 7.27 -5.29 -0.71
C VAL A 29 8.45 -4.56 -1.33
N GLY A 30 8.46 -3.24 -1.28
CA GLY A 30 9.58 -2.48 -1.83
C GLY A 30 9.47 -1.01 -1.49
N GLY A 31 10.52 -0.27 -1.85
CA GLY A 31 10.61 1.14 -1.52
C GLY A 31 10.89 1.35 -0.04
N GLY A 32 11.08 2.59 0.33
CA GLY A 32 11.31 2.97 1.70
C GLY A 32 10.56 4.25 1.99
N VAL A 33 10.45 4.59 3.28
CA VAL A 33 9.70 5.78 3.70
C VAL A 33 10.29 7.10 3.15
N ASN A 34 11.52 7.06 2.65
CA ASN A 34 12.17 8.24 2.10
C ASN A 34 12.03 8.36 0.59
N ASN A 35 11.32 7.45 -0.05
CA ASN A 35 11.13 7.47 -1.49
C ASN A 35 9.78 8.06 -1.85
N LYS A 36 9.77 8.99 -2.79
CA LYS A 36 8.53 9.53 -3.32
C LYS A 36 7.99 8.63 -4.41
N ILE A 37 6.72 8.34 -4.32
CA ILE A 37 6.02 7.50 -5.29
C ILE A 37 4.76 8.22 -5.77
N SER A 38 4.21 7.76 -6.88
CA SER A 38 2.90 8.21 -7.34
C SER A 38 1.85 7.30 -6.71
N CYS A 39 1.07 7.85 -5.80
CA CYS A 39 0.08 7.06 -5.10
C CYS A 39 -0.99 6.56 -6.06
N HIS A 40 -1.28 5.27 -6.00
CA HIS A 40 -2.29 4.65 -6.86
C HIS A 40 -3.71 5.13 -6.53
N ILE A 41 -3.95 5.55 -5.30
CA ILE A 41 -5.28 5.95 -4.84
C ILE A 41 -5.51 7.45 -5.03
N CYS A 42 -4.65 8.29 -4.44
CA CYS A 42 -4.85 9.73 -4.51
C CYS A 42 -4.19 10.38 -5.73
N GLY A 43 -3.32 9.68 -6.41
CA GLY A 43 -2.65 10.17 -7.61
C GLY A 43 -1.58 11.23 -7.36
N ARG A 44 -1.25 11.50 -6.12
CA ARG A 44 -0.24 12.51 -5.77
C ARG A 44 1.11 11.86 -5.52
N ARG A 45 2.16 12.62 -5.77
CA ARG A 45 3.52 12.17 -5.45
C ARG A 45 3.80 12.50 -3.99
N ARG A 46 3.98 11.47 -3.19
CA ARG A 46 4.26 11.60 -1.77
C ARG A 46 5.21 10.50 -1.33
N TYR A 47 5.74 10.63 -0.15
CA TYR A 47 6.56 9.58 0.42
C TYR A 47 5.70 8.35 0.69
N GLY A 48 6.18 7.21 0.24
CA GLY A 48 5.47 5.97 0.39
C GLY A 48 6.30 4.80 -0.08
N ALA A 49 5.65 3.66 -0.33
CA ALA A 49 6.33 2.45 -0.72
C ALA A 49 5.42 1.61 -1.61
N ARG A 50 5.94 0.50 -2.10
CA ARG A 50 5.15 -0.48 -2.85
C ARG A 50 4.59 -1.50 -1.89
N TYR A 51 3.35 -1.85 -2.12
CA TYR A 51 2.63 -2.80 -1.27
C TYR A 51 1.94 -3.86 -2.12
N ALA A 52 1.69 -5.00 -1.52
CA ALA A 52 0.91 -6.06 -2.12
C ALA A 52 -0.14 -6.54 -1.12
N ALA A 53 -1.34 -6.82 -1.62
CA ALA A 53 -2.40 -7.38 -0.79
C ALA A 53 -2.23 -8.89 -0.72
N LYS A 54 -2.29 -9.45 0.47
CA LYS A 54 -2.21 -10.88 0.71
C LYS A 54 -3.31 -11.31 1.66
N GLU A 55 -3.67 -12.58 1.60
CA GLU A 55 -4.63 -13.11 2.55
C GLU A 55 -4.03 -13.12 3.96
N ALA A 56 -4.83 -12.71 4.94
CA ALA A 56 -4.40 -12.62 6.34
C ALA A 56 -4.57 -13.97 7.03
N ARG A 57 -3.71 -14.90 6.71
CA ARG A 57 -3.70 -16.20 7.36
C ARG A 57 -2.33 -16.53 7.90
#